data_a796aad15a6f24edf12ee4a6591a7afc
#
_entry.id   a796aad15a6f24edf12ee4a6591a7afc
#
_cell.length_a   1.000
_cell.length_b   1.000
_cell.length_c   1.000
_cell.angle_alpha   90.00
_cell.angle_beta   90.00
_cell.angle_gamma   90.00
#
_symmetry.space_group_name_H-M   'P 1'
#
loop_
_entity.id
_entity.type
_entity.pdbx_description
1 polymer ?
#
loop_
_entity_poly.entity_id
_entity_poly.type
_entity_poly.pdbx_seq_one_letter_code
_entity_poly.pdbx_strand_id
1 'polypeptide(L)'
;MQPETPIAAYRAARAAADQSFQQNRRPYLYFRRHTAAADALLVALWQQHFSGCPHLCLLATGGYGRSELYPHSDLDIAILSPAELTEREQDSLARFIQTLWDGKLAPAPQSGSLKQILQAAQDDLTASTALLEARPLCGNTALARQAIRTARQQREIVPFIESKLLEMQQRHAKQPSQTLEPHIKNGIGGLRDLHTIRWVARAAGFGRSWADLARSVATAREARQLARNERLLWLIRARLHLLAGRHEDRLV
;
A
#
# COMPACT_ATOMS: atom_id res chain seq x y z
N MET A 1 21.11 -28.03 -10.27
CA MET A 1 20.20 -26.87 -10.48
C MET A 1 20.51 -25.86 -9.38
N GLN A 2 21.07 -24.69 -9.72
CA GLN A 2 21.31 -23.67 -8.72
C GLN A 2 19.95 -23.22 -8.19
N PRO A 3 19.80 -22.98 -6.88
CA PRO A 3 18.55 -22.48 -6.32
C PRO A 3 18.23 -21.12 -6.97
N GLU A 4 17.00 -20.97 -7.44
CA GLU A 4 16.54 -19.73 -8.03
C GLU A 4 16.60 -18.61 -6.98
N THR A 5 17.20 -17.46 -7.33
CA THR A 5 17.27 -16.34 -6.39
C THR A 5 15.87 -15.78 -6.10
N PRO A 6 15.60 -15.27 -4.87
CA PRO A 6 14.27 -14.71 -4.55
C PRO A 6 13.82 -13.64 -5.55
N ILE A 7 14.75 -12.84 -6.08
CA ILE A 7 14.47 -11.82 -7.11
C ILE A 7 14.06 -12.45 -8.44
N ALA A 8 14.74 -13.53 -8.86
CA ALA A 8 14.40 -14.23 -10.10
C ALA A 8 13.00 -14.87 -10.00
N ALA A 9 12.71 -15.55 -8.89
CA ALA A 9 11.40 -16.12 -8.60
C ALA A 9 10.28 -15.05 -8.61
N TYR A 10 10.51 -13.90 -7.99
CA TYR A 10 9.58 -12.78 -8.03
C TYR A 10 9.33 -12.28 -9.45
N ARG A 11 10.40 -12.11 -10.25
CA ARG A 11 10.26 -11.63 -11.64
C ARG A 11 9.45 -12.62 -12.48
N ALA A 12 9.69 -13.91 -12.33
CA ALA A 12 8.93 -14.94 -13.03
C ALA A 12 7.45 -14.93 -12.62
N ALA A 13 7.17 -14.87 -11.31
CA ALA A 13 5.80 -14.82 -10.78
C ALA A 13 5.06 -13.55 -11.23
N ARG A 14 5.73 -12.38 -11.25
CA ARG A 14 5.19 -11.13 -11.77
C ARG A 14 4.87 -11.23 -13.26
N ALA A 15 5.79 -11.72 -14.07
CA ALA A 15 5.57 -11.90 -15.51
C ALA A 15 4.37 -12.83 -15.79
N ALA A 16 4.22 -13.91 -15.03
CA ALA A 16 3.07 -14.81 -15.13
C ALA A 16 1.75 -14.10 -14.71
N ALA A 17 1.78 -13.22 -13.70
CA ALA A 17 0.64 -12.43 -13.31
C ALA A 17 0.24 -11.41 -14.39
N ASP A 18 1.23 -10.72 -14.99
CA ASP A 18 1.04 -9.77 -16.10
C ASP A 18 0.40 -10.46 -17.32
N GLN A 19 0.95 -11.59 -17.74
CA GLN A 19 0.42 -12.39 -18.86
C GLN A 19 -1.03 -12.85 -18.58
N SER A 20 -1.27 -13.41 -17.41
CA SER A 20 -2.61 -13.84 -17.01
C SER A 20 -3.62 -12.68 -17.00
N PHE A 21 -3.20 -11.49 -16.55
CA PHE A 21 -4.07 -10.32 -16.53
C PHE A 21 -4.40 -9.81 -17.94
N GLN A 22 -3.44 -9.82 -18.85
CA GLN A 22 -3.68 -9.48 -20.26
C GLN A 22 -4.78 -10.36 -20.87
N GLN A 23 -4.85 -11.64 -20.50
CA GLN A 23 -5.83 -12.60 -21.01
C GLN A 23 -7.21 -12.44 -20.33
N ASN A 24 -7.24 -12.39 -18.99
CA ASN A 24 -8.49 -12.49 -18.21
C ASN A 24 -9.07 -11.15 -17.77
N ARG A 25 -8.28 -10.07 -17.78
CA ARG A 25 -8.67 -8.69 -17.41
C ARG A 25 -9.30 -8.59 -16.00
N ARG A 26 -8.86 -9.43 -15.04
CA ARG A 26 -9.36 -9.47 -13.68
C ARG A 26 -8.39 -8.78 -12.72
N PRO A 27 -8.55 -7.48 -12.39
CA PRO A 27 -7.58 -6.72 -11.60
C PRO A 27 -7.41 -7.28 -10.18
N TYR A 28 -8.49 -7.73 -9.54
CA TYR A 28 -8.42 -8.34 -8.21
C TYR A 28 -7.53 -9.61 -8.19
N LEU A 29 -7.65 -10.47 -9.21
CA LEU A 29 -6.81 -11.66 -9.31
C LEU A 29 -5.35 -11.30 -9.57
N TYR A 30 -5.12 -10.28 -10.38
CA TYR A 30 -3.80 -9.71 -10.63
C TYR A 30 -3.16 -9.23 -9.32
N PHE A 31 -3.85 -8.38 -8.56
CA PHE A 31 -3.34 -7.86 -7.29
C PHE A 31 -3.02 -8.97 -6.29
N ARG A 32 -3.87 -9.98 -6.16
CA ARG A 32 -3.59 -11.13 -5.30
C ARG A 32 -2.29 -11.84 -5.66
N ARG A 33 -2.08 -12.11 -6.95
CA ARG A 33 -0.88 -12.81 -7.44
C ARG A 33 0.37 -11.96 -7.28
N HIS A 34 0.30 -10.71 -7.67
CA HIS A 34 1.44 -9.80 -7.59
C HIS A 34 1.82 -9.51 -6.14
N THR A 35 0.84 -9.26 -5.26
CA THR A 35 1.09 -9.08 -3.82
C THR A 35 1.69 -10.34 -3.19
N ALA A 36 1.17 -11.53 -3.50
CA ALA A 36 1.72 -12.78 -2.98
C ALA A 36 3.18 -13.01 -3.43
N ALA A 37 3.51 -12.66 -4.67
CA ALA A 37 4.88 -12.72 -5.17
C ALA A 37 5.80 -11.74 -4.44
N ALA A 38 5.33 -10.50 -4.20
CA ALA A 38 6.07 -9.50 -3.45
C ALA A 38 6.25 -9.89 -1.96
N ASP A 39 5.21 -10.46 -1.33
CA ASP A 39 5.28 -10.98 0.03
C ASP A 39 6.34 -12.08 0.14
N ALA A 40 6.34 -13.04 -0.78
CA ALA A 40 7.32 -14.14 -0.80
C ALA A 40 8.76 -13.62 -0.96
N LEU A 41 8.97 -12.66 -1.87
CA LEU A 41 10.27 -12.01 -2.05
C LEU A 41 10.75 -11.35 -0.77
N LEU A 42 9.91 -10.47 -0.19
CA LEU A 42 10.30 -9.68 0.98
C LEU A 42 10.53 -10.55 2.22
N VAL A 43 9.74 -11.61 2.39
CA VAL A 43 9.95 -12.60 3.47
C VAL A 43 11.28 -13.34 3.28
N ALA A 44 11.61 -13.78 2.07
CA ALA A 44 12.88 -14.44 1.78
C ALA A 44 14.09 -13.53 2.01
N LEU A 45 14.02 -12.28 1.53
CA LEU A 45 15.09 -11.30 1.77
C LEU A 45 15.19 -10.90 3.25
N TRP A 46 14.07 -10.81 3.96
CA TRP A 46 14.06 -10.58 5.39
C TRP A 46 14.82 -11.68 6.16
N GLN A 47 14.58 -12.93 5.83
CA GLN A 47 15.29 -14.05 6.43
C GLN A 47 16.81 -14.01 6.17
N GLN A 48 17.24 -13.53 5.00
CA GLN A 48 18.64 -13.37 4.67
C GLN A 48 19.34 -12.25 5.47
N HIS A 49 18.66 -11.13 5.68
CA HIS A 49 19.27 -9.94 6.27
C HIS A 49 19.00 -9.76 7.77
N PHE A 50 17.90 -10.32 8.30
CA PHE A 50 17.42 -10.07 9.67
C PHE A 50 17.15 -11.34 10.48
N SER A 51 17.75 -12.48 10.11
CA SER A 51 17.60 -13.74 10.86
C SER A 51 18.00 -13.64 12.34
N GLY A 52 18.96 -12.74 12.67
CA GLY A 52 19.40 -12.47 14.04
C GLY A 52 18.60 -11.38 14.79
N CYS A 53 17.52 -10.84 14.18
CA CYS A 53 16.78 -9.70 14.72
C CYS A 53 15.28 -10.03 14.93
N PRO A 54 14.93 -10.99 15.81
CA PRO A 54 13.54 -11.46 15.97
C PRO A 54 12.59 -10.41 16.54
N HIS A 55 13.12 -9.34 17.12
CA HIS A 55 12.35 -8.22 17.68
C HIS A 55 11.89 -7.20 16.63
N LEU A 56 12.50 -7.19 15.44
CA LEU A 56 12.12 -6.32 14.34
C LEU A 56 10.91 -6.88 13.58
N CYS A 57 10.16 -6.01 12.95
CA CYS A 57 9.01 -6.38 12.10
C CYS A 57 9.03 -5.63 10.77
N LEU A 58 8.71 -6.35 9.69
CA LEU A 58 8.44 -5.77 8.38
C LEU A 58 6.94 -5.62 8.17
N LEU A 59 6.51 -4.44 7.71
CA LEU A 59 5.13 -4.14 7.34
C LEU A 59 5.06 -3.72 5.88
N ALA A 60 3.97 -4.08 5.22
CA ALA A 60 3.50 -3.43 4.00
C ALA A 60 2.61 -2.25 4.39
N THR A 61 2.77 -1.11 3.72
CA THR A 61 1.97 0.11 3.92
C THR A 61 1.37 0.60 2.59
N GLY A 62 0.63 1.68 2.60
CA GLY A 62 0.10 2.29 1.38
C GLY A 62 -0.66 1.34 0.46
N GLY A 63 -0.41 1.40 -0.84
CA GLY A 63 -1.00 0.51 -1.84
C GLY A 63 -0.64 -0.95 -1.62
N TYR A 64 0.58 -1.22 -1.21
CA TYR A 64 1.04 -2.56 -0.88
C TYR A 64 0.35 -3.11 0.38
N GLY A 65 0.15 -2.27 1.40
CA GLY A 65 -0.61 -2.64 2.61
C GLY A 65 -2.07 -3.01 2.30
N ARG A 66 -2.70 -2.36 1.32
CA ARG A 66 -4.04 -2.70 0.81
C ARG A 66 -4.08 -3.93 -0.08
N SER A 67 -2.93 -4.51 -0.43
CA SER A 67 -2.79 -5.56 -1.45
C SER A 67 -3.23 -5.10 -2.85
N GLU A 68 -2.95 -3.86 -3.19
CA GLU A 68 -3.25 -3.21 -4.47
C GLU A 68 -1.97 -2.86 -5.23
N LEU A 69 -1.09 -3.84 -5.48
CA LEU A 69 0.12 -3.65 -6.27
C LEU A 69 -0.19 -3.67 -7.77
N TYR A 70 -0.06 -2.51 -8.42
CA TYR A 70 -0.12 -2.37 -9.87
C TYR A 70 1.21 -2.80 -10.53
N PRO A 71 1.24 -2.96 -11.88
CA PRO A 71 2.44 -3.45 -12.56
C PRO A 71 3.73 -2.68 -12.26
N HIS A 72 3.64 -1.37 -12.05
CA HIS A 72 4.78 -0.49 -11.76
C HIS A 72 4.57 0.30 -10.46
N SER A 73 3.94 -0.34 -9.44
CA SER A 73 3.84 0.25 -8.10
C SER A 73 5.14 0.13 -7.35
N ASP A 74 5.42 1.16 -6.54
CA ASP A 74 6.43 1.09 -5.50
C ASP A 74 6.05 0.08 -4.42
N LEU A 75 7.06 -0.44 -3.73
CA LEU A 75 6.90 -1.29 -2.55
C LEU A 75 6.97 -0.40 -1.30
N ASP A 76 5.82 0.09 -0.85
CA ASP A 76 5.71 0.84 0.39
C ASP A 76 5.92 -0.11 1.58
N ILE A 77 7.06 -0.04 2.25
CA ILE A 77 7.43 -0.91 3.37
C ILE A 77 7.85 -0.11 4.59
N ALA A 78 7.57 -0.64 5.77
CA ALA A 78 8.04 -0.08 7.01
C ALA A 78 8.73 -1.13 7.87
N ILE A 79 9.88 -0.78 8.46
CA ILE A 79 10.60 -1.59 9.43
C ILE A 79 10.37 -1.01 10.81
N LEU A 80 9.73 -1.78 11.67
CA LEU A 80 9.38 -1.40 13.02
C LEU A 80 10.26 -2.10 14.02
N SER A 81 10.82 -1.35 14.97
CA SER A 81 11.60 -1.83 16.10
C SER A 81 10.98 -1.43 17.45
N PRO A 82 11.23 -2.16 18.54
CA PRO A 82 10.78 -1.74 19.87
C PRO A 82 11.53 -0.50 20.39
N ALA A 83 12.79 -0.30 19.97
CA ALA A 83 13.67 0.80 20.33
C ALA A 83 14.41 1.32 19.08
N GLU A 84 15.33 2.24 19.24
CA GLU A 84 16.18 2.69 18.12
C GLU A 84 17.02 1.53 17.57
N LEU A 85 17.24 1.53 16.25
CA LEU A 85 18.04 0.51 15.58
C LEU A 85 19.52 0.67 15.99
N THR A 86 20.15 -0.44 16.35
CA THR A 86 21.60 -0.50 16.53
C THR A 86 22.33 -0.30 15.19
N GLU A 87 23.61 0.07 15.24
CA GLU A 87 24.43 0.21 14.02
C GLU A 87 24.38 -1.04 13.15
N ARG A 88 24.49 -2.23 13.75
CA ARG A 88 24.42 -3.51 13.02
C ARG A 88 23.07 -3.71 12.31
N GLU A 89 21.98 -3.28 12.92
CA GLU A 89 20.64 -3.35 12.32
C GLU A 89 20.46 -2.33 11.21
N GLN A 90 21.03 -1.13 11.38
CA GLN A 90 21.08 -0.11 10.31
C GLN A 90 21.87 -0.62 9.10
N ASP A 91 23.01 -1.27 9.31
CA ASP A 91 23.78 -1.92 8.23
C ASP A 91 22.98 -3.03 7.55
N SER A 92 22.25 -3.84 8.30
CA SER A 92 21.39 -4.88 7.73
C SER A 92 20.24 -4.29 6.93
N LEU A 93 19.67 -3.18 7.39
CA LEU A 93 18.65 -2.43 6.68
C LEU A 93 19.20 -1.85 5.38
N ALA A 94 20.38 -1.23 5.41
CA ALA A 94 21.02 -0.68 4.23
C ALA A 94 21.26 -1.78 3.17
N ARG A 95 21.80 -2.93 3.56
CA ARG A 95 22.00 -4.09 2.65
C ARG A 95 20.68 -4.65 2.12
N PHE A 96 19.65 -4.74 2.94
CA PHE A 96 18.31 -5.18 2.51
C PHE A 96 17.74 -4.25 1.43
N ILE A 97 17.78 -2.93 1.66
CA ILE A 97 17.31 -1.92 0.70
C ILE A 97 18.16 -1.95 -0.57
N GLN A 98 19.50 -2.06 -0.45
CA GLN A 98 20.40 -2.19 -1.60
C GLN A 98 20.04 -3.42 -2.45
N THR A 99 19.76 -4.57 -1.82
CA THR A 99 19.35 -5.78 -2.54
C THR A 99 18.05 -5.58 -3.34
N LEU A 100 17.11 -4.79 -2.82
CA LEU A 100 15.89 -4.43 -3.55
C LEU A 100 16.18 -3.52 -4.75
N TRP A 101 17.04 -2.50 -4.58
CA TRP A 101 17.47 -1.62 -5.68
C TRP A 101 18.22 -2.38 -6.77
N ASP A 102 19.17 -3.26 -6.41
CA ASP A 102 19.91 -4.11 -7.35
C ASP A 102 18.96 -5.06 -8.12
N GLY A 103 17.89 -5.47 -7.45
CA GLY A 103 16.76 -6.18 -8.04
C GLY A 103 15.91 -5.36 -9.01
N LYS A 104 16.20 -4.06 -9.21
CA LYS A 104 15.39 -3.10 -9.99
C LYS A 104 13.96 -2.99 -9.45
N LEU A 105 13.82 -3.11 -8.14
CA LEU A 105 12.57 -2.82 -7.43
C LEU A 105 12.59 -1.36 -6.96
N ALA A 106 11.42 -0.80 -6.75
CA ALA A 106 11.28 0.56 -6.24
C ALA A 106 10.78 0.51 -4.78
N PRO A 107 11.64 0.22 -3.78
CA PRO A 107 11.22 0.28 -2.39
C PRO A 107 11.05 1.74 -1.96
N ALA A 108 9.98 1.99 -1.21
CA ALA A 108 9.75 3.21 -0.46
C ALA A 108 9.83 2.88 1.04
N PRO A 109 11.04 2.74 1.60
CA PRO A 109 11.22 2.26 2.96
C PRO A 109 11.01 3.37 3.97
N GLN A 110 10.35 3.03 5.07
CA GLN A 110 10.35 3.78 6.32
C GLN A 110 10.93 2.89 7.41
N SER A 111 11.61 3.46 8.40
CA SER A 111 12.10 2.71 9.55
C SER A 111 12.03 3.57 10.80
N GLY A 112 11.79 2.94 11.93
CA GLY A 112 11.77 3.64 13.20
C GLY A 112 11.34 2.76 14.38
N SER A 113 11.60 3.27 15.57
CA SER A 113 11.06 2.69 16.79
C SER A 113 9.55 2.83 16.85
N LEU A 114 8.91 1.99 17.66
CA LEU A 114 7.47 2.08 17.92
C LEU A 114 7.07 3.51 18.33
N LYS A 115 7.86 4.15 19.18
CA LYS A 115 7.62 5.53 19.63
C LYS A 115 7.67 6.52 18.46
N GLN A 116 8.71 6.46 17.61
CA GLN A 116 8.88 7.35 16.48
C GLN A 116 7.76 7.19 15.43
N ILE A 117 7.40 5.95 15.12
CA ILE A 117 6.32 5.67 14.14
C ILE A 117 4.96 6.12 14.67
N LEU A 118 4.67 5.95 15.96
CA LEU A 118 3.44 6.44 16.56
C LEU A 118 3.40 7.98 16.61
N GLN A 119 4.53 8.62 16.95
CA GLN A 119 4.64 10.09 16.93
C GLN A 119 4.43 10.63 15.51
N ALA A 120 5.11 10.06 14.51
CA ALA A 120 4.93 10.46 13.12
C ALA A 120 3.46 10.32 12.66
N ALA A 121 2.75 9.29 13.14
CA ALA A 121 1.33 9.12 12.82
C ALA A 121 0.40 10.13 13.51
N GLN A 122 0.84 10.78 14.56
CA GLN A 122 0.10 11.90 15.18
C GLN A 122 0.37 13.22 14.45
N ASP A 123 1.62 13.44 14.02
CA ASP A 123 2.08 14.71 13.48
C ASP A 123 1.83 14.83 11.95
N ASP A 124 1.74 13.70 11.24
CA ASP A 124 1.63 13.67 9.77
C ASP A 124 0.47 12.80 9.29
N LEU A 125 -0.38 13.39 8.46
CA LEU A 125 -1.56 12.76 7.90
C LEU A 125 -1.21 11.56 6.99
N THR A 126 -0.07 11.61 6.30
CA THR A 126 0.40 10.53 5.41
C THR A 126 0.86 9.34 6.24
N ALA A 127 1.64 9.57 7.29
CA ALA A 127 2.06 8.53 8.23
C ALA A 127 0.87 7.91 8.96
N SER A 128 -0.10 8.73 9.41
CA SER A 128 -1.36 8.24 9.99
C SER A 128 -2.12 7.33 9.04
N THR A 129 -2.20 7.71 7.76
CA THR A 129 -2.87 6.92 6.72
C THR A 129 -2.10 5.64 6.40
N ALA A 130 -0.77 5.69 6.36
CA ALA A 130 0.08 4.53 6.13
C ALA A 130 -0.12 3.46 7.21
N LEU A 131 -0.16 3.85 8.49
CA LEU A 131 -0.48 2.93 9.60
C LEU A 131 -1.93 2.43 9.57
N LEU A 132 -2.88 3.25 9.11
CA LEU A 132 -4.25 2.80 8.92
C LEU A 132 -4.34 1.63 7.94
N GLU A 133 -3.49 1.60 6.92
CA GLU A 133 -3.45 0.58 5.87
C GLU A 133 -2.41 -0.51 6.12
N ALA A 134 -1.58 -0.37 7.15
CA ALA A 134 -0.48 -1.28 7.41
C ALA A 134 -0.93 -2.73 7.60
N ARG A 135 -0.11 -3.64 7.07
CA ARG A 135 -0.25 -5.10 7.16
C ARG A 135 1.09 -5.71 7.56
N PRO A 136 1.16 -6.47 8.66
CA PRO A 136 2.39 -7.20 9.01
C PRO A 136 2.75 -8.22 7.93
N LEU A 137 4.05 -8.31 7.58
CA LEU A 137 4.58 -9.32 6.66
C LEU A 137 5.31 -10.42 7.42
N CYS A 138 6.35 -10.07 8.16
CA CYS A 138 7.18 -11.02 8.90
C CYS A 138 7.90 -10.37 10.07
N GLY A 139 8.64 -11.17 10.82
CA GLY A 139 9.31 -10.75 12.05
C GLY A 139 8.34 -10.67 13.25
N ASN A 140 8.52 -9.72 14.15
CA ASN A 140 7.67 -9.53 15.32
C ASN A 140 6.30 -8.94 14.97
N THR A 141 5.41 -9.77 14.43
CA THR A 141 4.05 -9.32 14.06
C THR A 141 3.19 -8.88 15.25
N ALA A 142 3.55 -9.25 16.47
CA ALA A 142 2.88 -8.76 17.69
C ALA A 142 3.16 -7.26 17.89
N LEU A 143 4.42 -6.82 17.70
CA LEU A 143 4.82 -5.41 17.73
C LEU A 143 4.05 -4.60 16.66
N ALA A 144 3.95 -5.11 15.44
CA ALA A 144 3.19 -4.46 14.38
C ALA A 144 1.70 -4.31 14.73
N ARG A 145 1.08 -5.37 15.26
CA ARG A 145 -0.30 -5.31 15.72
C ARG A 145 -0.50 -4.32 16.86
N GLN A 146 0.49 -4.21 17.77
CA GLN A 146 0.50 -3.20 18.82
C GLN A 146 0.52 -1.80 18.21
N ALA A 147 1.47 -1.49 17.32
CA ALA A 147 1.56 -0.20 16.64
C ALA A 147 0.25 0.20 15.97
N ILE A 148 -0.34 -0.70 15.18
CA ILE A 148 -1.61 -0.46 14.47
C ILE A 148 -2.77 -0.19 15.45
N ARG A 149 -2.86 -0.95 16.55
CA ARG A 149 -3.89 -0.73 17.58
C ARG A 149 -3.71 0.60 18.29
N THR A 150 -2.48 0.90 18.73
CA THR A 150 -2.18 2.14 19.46
C THR A 150 -2.43 3.36 18.56
N ALA A 151 -1.97 3.35 17.30
CA ALA A 151 -2.25 4.42 16.36
C ALA A 151 -3.76 4.60 16.11
N ARG A 152 -4.54 3.51 16.10
CA ARG A 152 -6.00 3.60 15.98
C ARG A 152 -6.64 4.23 17.22
N GLN A 153 -6.16 3.89 18.43
CA GLN A 153 -6.69 4.41 19.69
C GLN A 153 -6.35 5.89 19.89
N GLN A 154 -5.15 6.31 19.46
CA GLN A 154 -4.65 7.67 19.61
C GLN A 154 -5.16 8.62 18.52
N ARG A 155 -5.72 8.08 17.41
CA ARG A 155 -6.20 8.92 16.31
C ARG A 155 -7.41 9.73 16.73
N GLU A 156 -7.31 11.03 16.64
CA GLU A 156 -8.42 11.94 16.74
C GLU A 156 -9.24 11.88 15.45
N ILE A 157 -10.45 11.30 15.55
CA ILE A 157 -11.25 10.93 14.37
C ILE A 157 -11.69 12.18 13.59
N VAL A 158 -12.22 13.21 14.26
CA VAL A 158 -12.73 14.42 13.60
C VAL A 158 -11.61 15.17 12.88
N PRO A 159 -10.47 15.52 13.53
CA PRO A 159 -9.33 16.15 12.86
C PRO A 159 -8.78 15.34 11.68
N PHE A 160 -8.75 14.00 11.81
CA PHE A 160 -8.32 13.13 10.69
C PHE A 160 -9.27 13.24 9.49
N ILE A 161 -10.59 13.22 9.72
CA ILE A 161 -11.60 13.34 8.66
C ILE A 161 -11.49 14.71 7.98
N GLU A 162 -11.46 15.80 8.76
CA GLU A 162 -11.33 17.16 8.24
C GLU A 162 -10.07 17.35 7.41
N SER A 163 -8.92 16.84 7.89
CA SER A 163 -7.66 16.88 7.17
C SER A 163 -7.72 16.08 5.86
N LYS A 164 -8.38 14.92 5.84
CA LYS A 164 -8.56 14.12 4.61
C LYS A 164 -9.50 14.79 3.60
N LEU A 165 -10.54 15.45 4.07
CA LEU A 165 -11.42 16.22 3.19
C LEU A 165 -10.71 17.47 2.64
N LEU A 166 -9.93 18.17 3.44
CA LEU A 166 -9.12 19.30 3.00
C LEU A 166 -8.07 18.86 1.96
N GLU A 167 -7.35 17.76 2.20
CA GLU A 167 -6.42 17.18 1.22
C GLU A 167 -7.12 16.87 -0.11
N MET A 168 -8.33 16.31 -0.05
CA MET A 168 -9.14 16.03 -1.24
C MET A 168 -9.54 17.32 -1.97
N GLN A 169 -10.03 18.33 -1.26
CA GLN A 169 -10.40 19.63 -1.83
C GLN A 169 -9.21 20.33 -2.50
N GLN A 170 -8.05 20.35 -1.83
CA GLN A 170 -6.82 20.93 -2.38
C GLN A 170 -6.34 20.21 -3.63
N ARG A 171 -6.48 18.86 -3.67
CA ARG A 171 -6.17 18.07 -4.85
C ARG A 171 -7.11 18.39 -6.00
N HIS A 172 -8.42 18.50 -5.74
CA HIS A 172 -9.42 18.85 -6.74
C HIS A 172 -9.19 20.27 -7.27
N ALA A 173 -8.87 21.23 -6.43
CA ALA A 173 -8.60 22.60 -6.84
C ALA A 173 -7.40 22.74 -7.79
N LYS A 174 -6.44 21.82 -7.72
CA LYS A 174 -5.28 21.76 -8.63
C LYS A 174 -5.59 21.11 -9.98
N GLN A 175 -6.79 20.53 -10.17
CA GLN A 175 -7.17 19.89 -11.42
C GLN A 175 -7.88 20.90 -12.32
N PRO A 176 -7.57 20.95 -13.62
CA PRO A 176 -8.34 21.74 -14.57
C PRO A 176 -9.80 21.26 -14.60
N SER A 177 -10.75 22.19 -14.71
CA SER A 177 -12.19 21.87 -14.79
C SER A 177 -12.54 21.02 -16.02
N GLN A 178 -11.75 21.15 -17.09
CA GLN A 178 -11.81 20.31 -18.28
C GLN A 178 -10.40 19.81 -18.60
N THR A 179 -10.22 18.49 -18.62
CA THR A 179 -8.95 17.87 -19.00
C THR A 179 -9.19 16.86 -20.12
N LEU A 180 -8.39 16.95 -21.18
CA LEU A 180 -8.37 15.96 -22.25
C LEU A 180 -7.72 14.65 -21.79
N GLU A 181 -6.88 14.71 -20.74
CA GLU A 181 -6.13 13.59 -20.20
C GLU A 181 -6.51 13.35 -18.74
N PRO A 182 -7.62 12.67 -18.45
CA PRO A 182 -8.05 12.44 -17.07
C PRO A 182 -7.05 11.57 -16.29
N HIS A 183 -6.77 11.98 -15.06
CA HIS A 183 -5.84 11.27 -14.18
C HIS A 183 -6.58 10.24 -13.30
N ILE A 184 -6.46 8.96 -13.63
CA ILE A 184 -7.22 7.85 -13.02
C ILE A 184 -7.05 7.75 -11.49
N LYS A 185 -5.86 8.07 -10.98
CA LYS A 185 -5.59 8.00 -9.55
C LYS A 185 -6.02 9.26 -8.81
N ASN A 186 -5.55 10.44 -9.25
CA ASN A 186 -5.67 11.69 -8.50
C ASN A 186 -6.74 12.64 -9.07
N GLY A 187 -7.30 12.38 -10.24
CA GLY A 187 -8.38 13.18 -10.81
C GLY A 187 -9.66 13.12 -9.97
N ILE A 188 -10.58 14.06 -10.21
CA ILE A 188 -11.89 14.09 -9.56
C ILE A 188 -12.66 12.81 -9.90
N GLY A 189 -13.18 12.11 -8.88
CA GLY A 189 -13.82 10.80 -9.04
C GLY A 189 -12.84 9.64 -9.26
N GLY A 190 -11.53 9.88 -9.18
CA GLY A 190 -10.49 8.86 -9.34
C GLY A 190 -10.30 7.98 -8.10
N LEU A 191 -9.32 7.07 -8.18
CA LEU A 191 -9.04 6.08 -7.12
C LEU A 191 -8.74 6.74 -5.77
N ARG A 192 -8.10 7.91 -5.75
CA ARG A 192 -7.77 8.60 -4.50
C ARG A 192 -9.02 9.07 -3.74
N ASP A 193 -10.08 9.44 -4.45
CA ASP A 193 -11.36 9.81 -3.82
C ASP A 193 -12.02 8.58 -3.19
N LEU A 194 -12.02 7.43 -3.87
CA LEU A 194 -12.51 6.17 -3.32
C LEU A 194 -11.68 5.73 -2.10
N HIS A 195 -10.36 5.90 -2.15
CA HIS A 195 -9.50 5.66 -1.00
C HIS A 195 -9.83 6.61 0.16
N THR A 196 -10.07 7.89 -0.10
CA THR A 196 -10.45 8.86 0.93
C THR A 196 -11.74 8.43 1.64
N ILE A 197 -12.76 8.01 0.91
CA ILE A 197 -13.99 7.46 1.50
C ILE A 197 -13.68 6.25 2.40
N ARG A 198 -12.86 5.30 1.93
CA ARG A 198 -12.48 4.12 2.70
C ARG A 198 -11.65 4.45 3.94
N TRP A 199 -10.74 5.43 3.86
CA TRP A 199 -9.93 5.87 5.00
C TRP A 199 -10.79 6.53 6.08
N VAL A 200 -11.68 7.44 5.67
CA VAL A 200 -12.63 8.09 6.57
C VAL A 200 -13.54 7.05 7.23
N ALA A 201 -14.14 6.15 6.45
CA ALA A 201 -14.99 5.10 6.97
C ALA A 201 -14.27 4.17 7.96
N ARG A 202 -13.03 3.80 7.64
CA ARG A 202 -12.21 2.96 8.51
C ARG A 202 -11.79 3.66 9.79
N ALA A 203 -11.42 4.94 9.72
CA ALA A 203 -11.07 5.75 10.89
C ALA A 203 -12.29 5.92 11.82
N ALA A 204 -13.48 6.18 11.26
CA ALA A 204 -14.73 6.32 11.98
C ALA A 204 -15.33 4.97 12.49
N GLY A 205 -14.68 3.84 12.19
CA GLY A 205 -15.14 2.52 12.66
C GLY A 205 -16.24 1.86 11.82
N PHE A 206 -16.61 2.42 10.66
CA PHE A 206 -17.64 1.87 9.76
C PHE A 206 -17.18 0.66 8.94
N GLY A 207 -15.95 0.22 9.09
CA GLY A 207 -15.41 -0.98 8.43
C GLY A 207 -14.34 -0.68 7.38
N ARG A 208 -14.02 -1.72 6.57
CA ARG A 208 -12.89 -1.68 5.62
C ARG A 208 -13.31 -1.87 4.17
N SER A 209 -14.49 -2.39 3.94
CA SER A 209 -15.00 -2.75 2.61
C SER A 209 -16.27 -1.99 2.29
N TRP A 210 -16.60 -1.90 1.00
CA TRP A 210 -17.88 -1.35 0.55
C TRP A 210 -19.08 -2.09 1.15
N ALA A 211 -18.94 -3.41 1.40
CA ALA A 211 -19.98 -4.20 2.06
C ALA A 211 -20.17 -3.80 3.53
N ASP A 212 -19.11 -3.37 4.22
CA ASP A 212 -19.20 -2.84 5.58
C ASP A 212 -19.94 -1.50 5.59
N LEU A 213 -19.63 -0.61 4.65
CA LEU A 213 -20.33 0.67 4.50
C LEU A 213 -21.81 0.49 4.19
N ALA A 214 -22.18 -0.54 3.41
CA ALA A 214 -23.57 -0.86 3.13
C ALA A 214 -24.38 -1.26 4.38
N ARG A 215 -23.70 -1.65 5.48
CA ARG A 215 -24.33 -1.99 6.76
C ARG A 215 -24.40 -0.82 7.74
N SER A 216 -23.76 0.32 7.41
CA SER A 216 -23.60 1.42 8.36
C SER A 216 -24.03 2.79 7.82
N VAL A 217 -23.45 3.26 6.72
CA VAL A 217 -23.59 4.66 6.27
C VAL A 217 -24.03 4.82 4.82
N ALA A 218 -24.01 3.75 4.02
CA ALA A 218 -24.39 3.78 2.61
C ALA A 218 -25.50 2.78 2.33
N THR A 219 -26.27 3.01 1.27
CA THR A 219 -27.22 2.00 0.79
C THR A 219 -26.48 0.86 0.10
N ALA A 220 -27.10 -0.32 0.06
CA ALA A 220 -26.54 -1.46 -0.68
C ALA A 220 -26.37 -1.18 -2.19
N ARG A 221 -27.16 -0.26 -2.76
CA ARG A 221 -27.04 0.20 -4.15
C ARG A 221 -25.78 1.03 -4.35
N GLU A 222 -25.56 2.03 -3.49
CA GLU A 222 -24.37 2.92 -3.54
C GLU A 222 -23.09 2.11 -3.33
N ALA A 223 -23.04 1.23 -2.32
CA ALA A 223 -21.89 0.39 -2.07
C ALA A 223 -21.53 -0.51 -3.27
N ARG A 224 -22.55 -1.10 -3.93
CA ARG A 224 -22.34 -1.89 -5.15
C ARG A 224 -21.83 -1.02 -6.30
N GLN A 225 -22.34 0.21 -6.44
CA GLN A 225 -21.89 1.14 -7.48
C GLN A 225 -20.43 1.55 -7.25
N LEU A 226 -20.05 1.93 -6.02
CA LEU A 226 -18.69 2.27 -5.65
C LEU A 226 -17.72 1.10 -5.90
N ALA A 227 -18.11 -0.12 -5.51
CA ALA A 227 -17.31 -1.31 -5.78
C ALA A 227 -17.13 -1.62 -7.28
N ARG A 228 -18.13 -1.31 -8.10
CA ARG A 228 -18.05 -1.46 -9.57
C ARG A 228 -17.11 -0.41 -10.17
N ASN A 229 -17.25 0.83 -9.74
CA ASN A 229 -16.43 1.94 -10.23
C ASN A 229 -14.95 1.74 -9.85
N GLU A 230 -14.69 1.33 -8.61
CA GLU A 230 -13.34 1.00 -8.14
C GLU A 230 -12.70 -0.09 -9.02
N ARG A 231 -13.43 -1.17 -9.30
CA ARG A 231 -12.94 -2.26 -10.17
C ARG A 231 -12.64 -1.79 -11.59
N LEU A 232 -13.46 -0.89 -12.13
CA LEU A 232 -13.23 -0.31 -13.45
C LEU A 232 -11.95 0.55 -13.46
N LEU A 233 -11.77 1.42 -12.46
CA LEU A 233 -10.57 2.24 -12.32
C LEU A 233 -9.31 1.37 -12.09
N TRP A 234 -9.40 0.29 -11.32
CA TRP A 234 -8.32 -0.69 -11.19
C TRP A 234 -7.94 -1.31 -12.53
N LEU A 235 -8.94 -1.72 -13.32
CA LEU A 235 -8.71 -2.32 -14.64
C LEU A 235 -8.02 -1.34 -15.57
N ILE A 236 -8.52 -0.10 -15.67
CA ILE A 236 -7.96 0.94 -16.54
C ILE A 236 -6.51 1.22 -16.11
N ARG A 237 -6.27 1.50 -14.84
CA ARG A 237 -4.93 1.83 -14.33
C ARG A 237 -3.92 0.71 -14.54
N ALA A 238 -4.30 -0.54 -14.24
CA ALA A 238 -3.41 -1.68 -14.45
C ALA A 238 -3.06 -1.87 -15.94
N ARG A 239 -4.01 -1.66 -16.85
CA ARG A 239 -3.76 -1.69 -18.30
C ARG A 239 -2.88 -0.55 -18.76
N LEU A 240 -3.09 0.67 -18.27
CA LEU A 240 -2.22 1.82 -18.58
C LEU A 240 -0.77 1.52 -18.23
N HIS A 241 -0.51 1.00 -17.01
CA HIS A 241 0.83 0.63 -16.59
C HIS A 241 1.48 -0.42 -17.50
N LEU A 242 0.72 -1.45 -17.92
CA LEU A 242 1.25 -2.49 -18.82
C LEU A 242 1.51 -1.97 -20.24
N LEU A 243 0.62 -1.12 -20.76
CA LEU A 243 0.76 -0.55 -22.11
C LEU A 243 1.90 0.46 -22.17
N ALA A 244 2.03 1.31 -21.14
CA ALA A 244 3.11 2.29 -21.07
C ALA A 244 4.47 1.69 -20.69
N GLY A 245 4.51 0.46 -20.15
CA GLY A 245 5.73 -0.15 -19.63
C GLY A 245 6.34 0.58 -18.42
N ARG A 246 5.57 1.46 -17.79
CA ARG A 246 5.97 2.30 -16.65
C ARG A 246 4.75 2.67 -15.81
N HIS A 247 5.01 3.33 -14.68
CA HIS A 247 3.95 4.00 -13.92
C HIS A 247 3.32 5.09 -14.80
N GLU A 248 2.02 4.96 -15.11
CA GLU A 248 1.23 5.92 -15.89
C GLU A 248 -0.20 5.97 -15.35
N ASP A 249 -0.63 7.15 -14.93
CA ASP A 249 -1.95 7.36 -14.33
C ASP A 249 -2.83 8.31 -15.17
N ARG A 250 -2.35 8.81 -16.31
CA ARG A 250 -3.10 9.67 -17.24
C ARG A 250 -3.58 8.87 -18.45
N LEU A 251 -4.81 9.10 -18.84
CA LEU A 251 -5.35 8.62 -20.13
C LEU A 251 -4.93 9.59 -21.23
N VAL A 252 -3.88 9.21 -21.96
CA VAL A 252 -3.36 9.92 -23.14
C VAL A 252 -3.74 9.19 -24.40
#